data_0b062d60fd53c9b5a7d17a4518241d5d
#
_entry.id   0b062d60fd53c9b5a7d17a4518241d5d
#
_cell.length_a   1.000
_cell.length_b   1.000
_cell.length_c   1.000
_cell.angle_alpha   90.00
_cell.angle_beta   90.00
_cell.angle_gamma   90.00
#
_symmetry.space_group_name_H-M   'P 1'
#
loop_
_entity.id
_entity.type
_entity.pdbx_description
1 polymer ?
#
loop_
_entity_poly.entity_id
_entity_poly.type
_entity_poly.pdbx_seq_one_letter_code
_entity_poly.pdbx_strand_id
1 'polypeptide(L)'
;MNDISTKVKAKNWLKKLFPQTKFDWKMYFIKTLPIIFGEILFCVNGFLDNFMVSHIPYGIDGLTFANTWTGIIFTIFFAIQGIVAMFVGQYYGKGEYDKVRQVMNIRVWIYLFIVIFFCLPAWINPTAMIKAAGGKNISLEVIKIANNYLLLITISWVLNAYVFNTNMLLNEVGHSNFALISSILSLLSNASINAIFLYGFKKPAYYAAIGSIISTLVCTISDLSFAFSKDRKIFLNPFGLFHISRPIAKQIFKRIPSMLLMITAMGTLPIRTLIWARSFPENSIGKKWMGISGITILGLVESLSSIASAVTSACSSNVSYFVASKLGTNEYEEAEKHAYALKGFHTLCGIILSVLMIGIVYSIAYSSLTSGGISQNVENYFKDKNNLDAINKEFSNPEINESFIQTRINEAKLVFRNNFLYSCFTFIVINPLWCWFYTVAALIRAGGKPMASSITTLVANILSFIWLIIIGFVFVKNYPLTFNLPLSYFLFYLFDFVRLIIFEIVLYKFNWKQNITLETQTSKTENTTNV
;
A
#
# COMPACT_ATOMS: atom_id res chain seq x y z
N MET A 1 -7.87 39.87 27.08
CA MET A 1 -7.61 40.19 25.65
C MET A 1 -6.84 39.11 24.91
N ASN A 2 -5.84 38.43 25.53
CA ASN A 2 -5.06 37.38 24.86
C ASN A 2 -5.86 36.14 24.43
N ASP A 3 -6.89 35.73 25.18
CA ASP A 3 -7.68 34.52 24.91
C ASP A 3 -8.60 34.65 23.68
N ILE A 4 -9.17 35.83 23.45
CA ILE A 4 -10.01 36.10 22.28
C ILE A 4 -9.19 36.16 20.99
N SER A 5 -8.02 36.79 21.03
CA SER A 5 -7.08 36.83 19.88
C SER A 5 -6.59 35.44 19.48
N THR A 6 -6.31 34.58 20.46
CA THR A 6 -5.86 33.21 20.23
C THR A 6 -6.99 32.35 19.65
N LYS A 7 -8.22 32.48 20.15
CA LYS A 7 -9.39 31.77 19.61
C LYS A 7 -9.75 32.22 18.19
N VAL A 8 -9.62 33.51 17.87
CA VAL A 8 -9.86 34.03 16.51
C VAL A 8 -8.79 33.54 15.54
N LYS A 9 -7.50 33.54 15.94
CA LYS A 9 -6.41 32.97 15.13
C LYS A 9 -6.56 31.48 14.90
N ALA A 10 -6.94 30.70 15.92
CA ALA A 10 -7.20 29.27 15.82
C ALA A 10 -8.40 28.97 14.90
N LYS A 11 -9.48 29.72 15.01
CA LYS A 11 -10.68 29.58 14.16
C LYS A 11 -10.37 29.90 12.69
N ASN A 12 -9.52 30.88 12.42
CA ASN A 12 -9.07 31.23 11.07
C ASN A 12 -8.11 30.18 10.49
N TRP A 13 -7.26 29.55 11.33
CA TRP A 13 -6.37 28.47 10.92
C TRP A 13 -7.18 27.20 10.58
N LEU A 14 -8.13 26.80 11.42
CA LEU A 14 -9.00 25.66 11.16
C LEU A 14 -9.80 25.82 9.86
N LYS A 15 -10.29 27.04 9.57
CA LYS A 15 -10.97 27.30 8.30
C LYS A 15 -10.07 27.05 7.09
N LYS A 16 -8.78 27.36 7.18
CA LYS A 16 -7.81 27.13 6.08
C LYS A 16 -7.54 25.65 5.80
N LEU A 17 -7.78 24.76 6.79
CA LEU A 17 -7.58 23.31 6.65
C LEU A 17 -8.65 22.63 5.80
N PHE A 18 -9.70 23.33 5.38
CA PHE A 18 -10.75 22.74 4.58
C PHE A 18 -11.05 23.60 3.35
N PRO A 19 -11.60 22.99 2.28
CA PRO A 19 -12.05 23.74 1.11
C PRO A 19 -13.02 24.84 1.51
N GLN A 20 -12.85 26.06 0.96
CA GLN A 20 -13.63 27.24 1.41
C GLN A 20 -14.95 27.38 0.68
N THR A 21 -15.07 26.86 -0.54
CA THR A 21 -16.26 26.98 -1.37
C THR A 21 -16.94 25.63 -1.60
N LYS A 22 -18.25 25.63 -1.88
CA LYS A 22 -18.96 24.41 -2.30
C LYS A 22 -18.37 23.81 -3.58
N PHE A 23 -17.85 24.65 -4.46
CA PHE A 23 -17.20 24.22 -5.69
C PHE A 23 -15.90 23.47 -5.39
N ASP A 24 -15.05 23.98 -4.48
CA ASP A 24 -13.80 23.30 -4.08
C ASP A 24 -14.10 21.94 -3.45
N TRP A 25 -15.11 21.84 -2.56
CA TRP A 25 -15.54 20.59 -1.97
C TRP A 25 -15.94 19.57 -3.03
N LYS A 26 -16.81 19.97 -3.96
CA LYS A 26 -17.24 19.11 -5.07
C LYS A 26 -16.05 18.63 -5.91
N MET A 27 -15.15 19.55 -6.24
CA MET A 27 -13.98 19.25 -7.05
C MET A 27 -13.03 18.25 -6.34
N TYR A 28 -12.78 18.45 -5.05
CA TYR A 28 -11.95 17.54 -4.27
C TYR A 28 -12.56 16.14 -4.19
N PHE A 29 -13.86 16.03 -3.89
CA PHE A 29 -14.52 14.72 -3.87
C PHE A 29 -14.50 14.03 -5.24
N ILE A 30 -14.82 14.72 -6.32
CA ILE A 30 -14.83 14.14 -7.66
C ILE A 30 -13.45 13.62 -8.08
N LYS A 31 -12.37 14.29 -7.64
CA LYS A 31 -11.01 13.86 -8.00
C LYS A 31 -10.45 12.79 -7.05
N THR A 32 -10.83 12.79 -5.78
CA THR A 32 -10.25 11.92 -4.75
C THR A 32 -10.97 10.59 -4.62
N LEU A 33 -12.32 10.58 -4.63
CA LEU A 33 -13.08 9.34 -4.43
C LEU A 33 -12.75 8.25 -5.46
N PRO A 34 -12.61 8.56 -6.76
CA PRO A 34 -12.24 7.53 -7.73
C PRO A 34 -10.87 6.92 -7.46
N ILE A 35 -9.90 7.70 -6.96
CA ILE A 35 -8.58 7.18 -6.60
C ILE A 35 -8.68 6.24 -5.41
N ILE A 36 -9.45 6.62 -4.37
CA ILE A 36 -9.66 5.78 -3.19
C ILE A 36 -10.34 4.46 -3.58
N PHE A 37 -11.40 4.52 -4.38
CA PHE A 37 -12.07 3.31 -4.86
C PHE A 37 -11.18 2.45 -5.76
N GLY A 38 -10.38 3.06 -6.63
CA GLY A 38 -9.39 2.36 -7.46
C GLY A 38 -8.37 1.59 -6.60
N GLU A 39 -7.89 2.20 -5.53
CA GLU A 39 -6.96 1.56 -4.59
C GLU A 39 -7.62 0.42 -3.80
N ILE A 40 -8.87 0.61 -3.35
CA ILE A 40 -9.64 -0.46 -2.72
C ILE A 40 -9.80 -1.65 -3.69
N LEU A 41 -10.13 -1.39 -4.95
CA LEU A 41 -10.24 -2.44 -5.97
C LEU A 41 -8.91 -3.16 -6.21
N PHE A 42 -7.79 -2.43 -6.18
CA PHE A 42 -6.45 -3.03 -6.27
C PHE A 42 -6.18 -3.99 -5.11
N CYS A 43 -6.49 -3.59 -3.86
CA CYS A 43 -6.38 -4.47 -2.69
C CYS A 43 -7.31 -5.69 -2.80
N VAL A 44 -8.55 -5.49 -3.26
CA VAL A 44 -9.54 -6.57 -3.45
C VAL A 44 -9.10 -7.55 -4.53
N ASN A 45 -8.44 -7.08 -5.60
CA ASN A 45 -7.98 -7.95 -6.68
C ASN A 45 -6.99 -9.02 -6.19
N GLY A 46 -6.02 -8.64 -5.35
CA GLY A 46 -5.09 -9.59 -4.74
C GLY A 46 -5.78 -10.60 -3.80
N PHE A 47 -6.79 -10.14 -3.05
CA PHE A 47 -7.61 -11.02 -2.22
C PHE A 47 -8.44 -12.01 -3.07
N LEU A 48 -8.99 -11.55 -4.18
CA LEU A 48 -9.84 -12.34 -5.07
C LEU A 48 -9.08 -13.53 -5.66
N ASP A 49 -7.85 -13.33 -6.12
CA ASP A 49 -7.02 -14.40 -6.66
C ASP A 49 -6.81 -15.51 -5.61
N ASN A 50 -6.46 -15.14 -4.38
CA ASN A 50 -6.29 -16.09 -3.28
C ASN A 50 -7.60 -16.80 -2.92
N PHE A 51 -8.71 -16.07 -2.89
CA PHE A 51 -10.03 -16.64 -2.62
C PHE A 51 -10.43 -17.65 -3.70
N MET A 52 -10.23 -17.33 -4.98
CA MET A 52 -10.62 -18.19 -6.09
C MET A 52 -9.79 -19.48 -6.20
N VAL A 53 -8.54 -19.49 -5.69
CA VAL A 53 -7.72 -20.72 -5.64
C VAL A 53 -7.86 -21.50 -4.33
N SER A 54 -8.65 -21.02 -3.39
CA SER A 54 -8.76 -21.62 -2.04
C SER A 54 -9.31 -23.05 -2.04
N HIS A 55 -10.09 -23.42 -3.07
CA HIS A 55 -10.62 -24.78 -3.25
C HIS A 55 -9.59 -25.77 -3.85
N ILE A 56 -8.42 -25.30 -4.28
CA ILE A 56 -7.37 -26.11 -4.88
C ILE A 56 -6.32 -26.41 -3.81
N PRO A 57 -5.97 -27.69 -3.54
CA PRO A 57 -4.94 -28.03 -2.57
C PRO A 57 -3.62 -27.28 -2.84
N TYR A 58 -3.05 -26.70 -1.79
CA TYR A 58 -1.81 -25.90 -1.85
C TYR A 58 -1.86 -24.64 -2.73
N GLY A 59 -3.04 -24.29 -3.28
CA GLY A 59 -3.20 -23.16 -4.20
C GLY A 59 -2.88 -21.83 -3.54
N ILE A 60 -3.43 -21.56 -2.36
CA ILE A 60 -3.19 -20.31 -1.60
C ILE A 60 -1.71 -20.14 -1.29
N ASP A 61 -1.06 -21.17 -0.74
CA ASP A 61 0.33 -21.10 -0.32
C ASP A 61 1.25 -20.83 -1.52
N GLY A 62 1.02 -21.55 -2.64
CA GLY A 62 1.77 -21.38 -3.87
C GLY A 62 1.69 -19.95 -4.43
N LEU A 63 0.47 -19.39 -4.49
CA LEU A 63 0.28 -18.02 -4.97
C LEU A 63 0.85 -16.98 -3.98
N THR A 64 0.68 -17.18 -2.70
CA THR A 64 1.14 -16.25 -1.66
C THR A 64 2.65 -16.05 -1.72
N PHE A 65 3.44 -17.13 -1.84
CA PHE A 65 4.90 -17.02 -1.93
C PHE A 65 5.36 -16.31 -3.20
N ALA A 66 4.71 -16.57 -4.33
CA ALA A 66 5.02 -15.87 -5.57
C ALA A 66 4.58 -14.40 -5.53
N ASN A 67 3.39 -14.10 -5.00
CA ASN A 67 2.84 -12.74 -4.91
C ASN A 67 3.60 -11.86 -3.90
N THR A 68 4.40 -12.43 -2.99
CA THR A 68 5.33 -11.65 -2.16
C THR A 68 6.24 -10.78 -3.02
N TRP A 69 6.76 -11.33 -4.12
CA TRP A 69 7.61 -10.59 -5.06
C TRP A 69 6.84 -9.53 -5.85
N THR A 70 5.61 -9.84 -6.25
CA THR A 70 4.69 -8.86 -6.87
C THR A 70 4.47 -7.67 -5.92
N GLY A 71 4.22 -7.91 -4.66
CA GLY A 71 4.05 -6.87 -3.64
C GLY A 71 5.28 -5.98 -3.46
N ILE A 72 6.49 -6.57 -3.49
CA ILE A 72 7.75 -5.82 -3.42
C ILE A 72 7.90 -4.90 -4.65
N ILE A 73 7.63 -5.41 -5.86
CA ILE A 73 7.71 -4.63 -7.11
C ILE A 73 6.76 -3.43 -7.04
N PHE A 74 5.49 -3.63 -6.66
CA PHE A 74 4.52 -2.53 -6.54
C PHE A 74 4.91 -1.52 -5.46
N THR A 75 5.46 -1.97 -4.33
CA THR A 75 5.98 -1.07 -3.29
C THR A 75 7.07 -0.14 -3.84
N ILE A 76 7.97 -0.67 -4.68
CA ILE A 76 9.00 0.12 -5.37
C ILE A 76 8.36 1.09 -6.37
N PHE A 77 7.35 0.66 -7.12
CA PHE A 77 6.63 1.50 -8.07
C PHE A 77 5.98 2.70 -7.38
N PHE A 78 5.28 2.48 -6.27
CA PHE A 78 4.67 3.56 -5.47
C PHE A 78 5.73 4.54 -4.91
N ALA A 79 6.89 4.04 -4.47
CA ALA A 79 7.97 4.88 -3.97
C ALA A 79 8.50 5.84 -5.06
N ILE A 80 8.68 5.35 -6.27
CA ILE A 80 9.14 6.13 -7.42
C ILE A 80 8.05 7.08 -7.91
N GLN A 81 6.82 6.60 -8.02
CA GLN A 81 5.65 7.40 -8.41
C GLN A 81 5.54 8.65 -7.54
N GLY A 82 5.63 8.49 -6.22
CA GLY A 82 5.53 9.62 -5.29
C GLY A 82 6.59 10.72 -5.50
N ILE A 83 7.74 10.40 -6.11
CA ILE A 83 8.79 11.39 -6.43
C ILE A 83 8.58 11.98 -7.82
N VAL A 84 8.21 11.15 -8.80
CA VAL A 84 8.05 11.58 -10.20
C VAL A 84 6.79 12.42 -10.41
N ALA A 85 5.73 12.17 -9.62
CA ALA A 85 4.46 12.89 -9.68
C ALA A 85 4.61 14.43 -9.59
N MET A 86 5.64 14.93 -8.90
CA MET A 86 5.90 16.38 -8.82
C MET A 86 6.23 16.99 -10.19
N PHE A 87 7.00 16.29 -11.04
CA PHE A 87 7.31 16.76 -12.38
C PHE A 87 6.07 16.72 -13.27
N VAL A 88 5.29 15.65 -13.17
CA VAL A 88 4.03 15.49 -13.90
C VAL A 88 3.11 16.66 -13.57
N GLY A 89 2.84 16.93 -12.29
CA GLY A 89 1.96 18.01 -11.87
C GLY A 89 2.45 19.39 -12.33
N GLN A 90 3.73 19.72 -12.13
CA GLN A 90 4.26 21.03 -12.48
C GLN A 90 4.30 21.27 -14.01
N TYR A 91 4.74 20.28 -14.81
CA TYR A 91 4.72 20.42 -16.27
C TYR A 91 3.29 20.41 -16.83
N TYR A 92 2.38 19.62 -16.26
CA TYR A 92 0.97 19.60 -16.65
C TYR A 92 0.30 20.96 -16.38
N GLY A 93 0.49 21.53 -15.19
CA GLY A 93 -0.03 22.84 -14.83
C GLY A 93 0.46 23.95 -15.77
N LYS A 94 1.71 23.87 -16.21
CA LYS A 94 2.31 24.82 -17.16
C LYS A 94 1.85 24.60 -18.62
N GLY A 95 1.13 23.52 -18.90
CA GLY A 95 0.71 23.16 -20.26
C GLY A 95 1.82 22.54 -21.13
N GLU A 96 2.96 22.15 -20.53
CA GLU A 96 4.09 21.54 -21.24
C GLU A 96 3.91 20.02 -21.38
N TYR A 97 2.84 19.61 -22.06
CA TYR A 97 2.41 18.20 -22.17
C TYR A 97 3.46 17.28 -22.80
N ASP A 98 4.29 17.79 -23.70
CA ASP A 98 5.39 17.00 -24.27
C ASP A 98 6.41 16.60 -23.19
N LYS A 99 6.73 17.52 -22.27
CA LYS A 99 7.61 17.20 -21.15
C LYS A 99 6.96 16.22 -20.16
N VAL A 100 5.63 16.30 -19.96
CA VAL A 100 4.90 15.29 -19.19
C VAL A 100 5.11 13.90 -19.80
N ARG A 101 4.93 13.74 -21.13
CA ARG A 101 5.16 12.46 -21.82
C ARG A 101 6.60 11.97 -21.65
N GLN A 102 7.58 12.85 -21.79
CA GLN A 102 9.00 12.49 -21.60
C GLN A 102 9.29 12.01 -20.17
N VAL A 103 8.74 12.69 -19.16
CA VAL A 103 8.82 12.25 -17.74
C VAL A 103 8.23 10.86 -17.56
N MET A 104 7.07 10.61 -18.19
CA MET A 104 6.40 9.32 -18.14
C MET A 104 7.18 8.23 -18.85
N ASN A 105 7.79 8.52 -20.00
CA ASN A 105 8.66 7.58 -20.70
C ASN A 105 9.85 7.14 -19.82
N ILE A 106 10.49 8.10 -19.14
CA ILE A 106 11.58 7.77 -18.19
C ILE A 106 11.07 6.89 -17.04
N ARG A 107 9.87 7.19 -16.49
CA ARG A 107 9.27 6.40 -15.41
C ARG A 107 9.00 4.97 -15.85
N VAL A 108 8.49 4.75 -17.08
CA VAL A 108 8.33 3.40 -17.66
C VAL A 108 9.68 2.67 -17.74
N TRP A 109 10.73 3.32 -18.23
CA TRP A 109 12.07 2.70 -18.31
C TRP A 109 12.63 2.33 -16.94
N ILE A 110 12.43 3.17 -15.93
CA ILE A 110 12.84 2.85 -14.55
C ILE A 110 12.06 1.63 -14.05
N TYR A 111 10.74 1.57 -14.28
CA TYR A 111 9.90 0.44 -13.90
C TYR A 111 10.29 -0.84 -14.65
N LEU A 112 10.54 -0.78 -15.95
CA LEU A 112 11.02 -1.91 -16.74
C LEU A 112 12.36 -2.44 -16.22
N PHE A 113 13.29 -1.55 -15.89
CA PHE A 113 14.57 -1.95 -15.30
C PHE A 113 14.38 -2.74 -13.99
N ILE A 114 13.50 -2.25 -13.12
CA ILE A 114 13.18 -2.93 -11.85
C ILE A 114 12.52 -4.28 -12.12
N VAL A 115 11.55 -4.33 -13.01
CA VAL A 115 10.87 -5.59 -13.37
C VAL A 115 11.85 -6.61 -13.93
N ILE A 116 12.71 -6.20 -14.86
CA ILE A 116 13.74 -7.10 -15.44
C ILE A 116 14.67 -7.62 -14.33
N PHE A 117 15.06 -6.77 -13.38
CA PHE A 117 15.89 -7.19 -12.24
C PHE A 117 15.24 -8.32 -11.42
N PHE A 118 13.91 -8.33 -11.26
CA PHE A 118 13.18 -9.40 -10.58
C PHE A 118 12.82 -10.57 -11.52
N CYS A 119 12.60 -10.33 -12.80
CA CYS A 119 12.34 -11.38 -13.78
C CYS A 119 13.55 -12.30 -14.00
N LEU A 120 14.77 -11.76 -14.05
CA LEU A 120 15.98 -12.55 -14.27
C LEU A 120 16.13 -13.69 -13.25
N PRO A 121 16.12 -13.46 -11.93
CA PRO A 121 16.19 -14.57 -10.96
C PRO A 121 14.95 -15.48 -11.02
N ALA A 122 13.76 -14.95 -11.34
CA ALA A 122 12.57 -15.77 -11.50
C ALA A 122 12.69 -16.76 -12.67
N TRP A 123 13.32 -16.38 -13.75
CA TRP A 123 13.55 -17.24 -14.93
C TRP A 123 14.71 -18.21 -14.74
N ILE A 124 15.79 -17.77 -14.06
CA ILE A 124 17.00 -18.60 -13.84
C ILE A 124 16.75 -19.65 -12.76
N ASN A 125 16.17 -19.25 -11.62
CA ASN A 125 15.93 -20.16 -10.50
C ASN A 125 14.67 -19.75 -9.69
N PRO A 126 13.45 -20.05 -10.19
CA PRO A 126 12.21 -19.71 -9.50
C PRO A 126 12.14 -20.35 -8.10
N THR A 127 12.66 -21.57 -7.94
CA THR A 127 12.66 -22.27 -6.66
C THR A 127 13.45 -21.51 -5.58
N ALA A 128 14.58 -20.89 -5.92
CA ALA A 128 15.34 -20.08 -4.97
C ALA A 128 14.54 -18.85 -4.52
N MET A 129 13.84 -18.20 -5.43
CA MET A 129 12.96 -17.07 -5.09
C MET A 129 11.81 -17.49 -4.17
N ILE A 130 11.16 -18.63 -4.45
CA ILE A 130 10.07 -19.14 -3.63
C ILE A 130 10.58 -19.51 -2.23
N LYS A 131 11.74 -20.19 -2.13
CA LYS A 131 12.35 -20.49 -0.83
C LYS A 131 12.80 -19.25 -0.07
N ALA A 132 13.19 -18.19 -0.76
CA ALA A 132 13.53 -16.92 -0.12
C ALA A 132 12.27 -16.23 0.49
N ALA A 133 11.10 -16.41 -0.13
CA ALA A 133 9.83 -15.87 0.38
C ALA A 133 9.23 -16.72 1.51
N GLY A 134 9.24 -18.06 1.38
CA GLY A 134 8.52 -18.98 2.27
C GLY A 134 9.39 -19.83 3.21
N GLY A 135 10.73 -19.68 3.13
CA GLY A 135 11.67 -20.45 3.96
C GLY A 135 12.09 -21.80 3.35
N LYS A 136 12.84 -22.60 4.14
CA LYS A 136 13.46 -23.83 3.64
C LYS A 136 12.50 -25.05 3.63
N ASN A 137 11.48 -25.06 4.47
CA ASN A 137 10.60 -26.21 4.74
C ASN A 137 9.26 -26.11 3.99
N ILE A 138 9.29 -25.82 2.68
CA ILE A 138 8.11 -25.77 1.83
C ILE A 138 7.92 -27.13 1.14
N SER A 139 6.67 -27.64 1.06
CA SER A 139 6.37 -28.89 0.36
C SER A 139 6.66 -28.80 -1.13
N LEU A 140 6.98 -29.93 -1.76
CA LEU A 140 7.32 -29.97 -3.19
C LEU A 140 6.13 -29.56 -4.07
N GLU A 141 4.90 -29.87 -3.63
CA GLU A 141 3.66 -29.51 -4.32
C GLU A 141 3.48 -28.00 -4.35
N VAL A 142 3.69 -27.32 -3.22
CA VAL A 142 3.62 -25.86 -3.11
C VAL A 142 4.70 -25.22 -4.01
N ILE A 143 5.93 -25.73 -3.97
CA ILE A 143 7.03 -25.23 -4.82
C ILE A 143 6.67 -25.34 -6.31
N LYS A 144 6.08 -26.46 -6.74
CA LYS A 144 5.68 -26.67 -8.14
C LYS A 144 4.61 -25.66 -8.59
N ILE A 145 3.58 -25.44 -7.78
CA ILE A 145 2.53 -24.46 -8.08
C ILE A 145 3.11 -23.05 -8.10
N ALA A 146 3.91 -22.69 -7.09
CA ALA A 146 4.52 -21.37 -6.95
C ALA A 146 5.48 -21.05 -8.09
N ASN A 147 6.32 -22.00 -8.51
CA ASN A 147 7.25 -21.83 -9.63
C ASN A 147 6.51 -21.55 -10.94
N ASN A 148 5.49 -22.36 -11.26
CA ASN A 148 4.70 -22.17 -12.48
C ASN A 148 3.95 -20.83 -12.47
N TYR A 149 3.37 -20.47 -11.33
CA TYR A 149 2.71 -19.17 -11.16
C TYR A 149 3.71 -18.03 -11.31
N LEU A 150 4.89 -18.12 -10.65
CA LEU A 150 5.94 -17.10 -10.70
C LEU A 150 6.41 -16.85 -12.13
N LEU A 151 6.65 -17.91 -12.91
CA LEU A 151 7.04 -17.78 -14.31
C LEU A 151 6.00 -17.07 -15.16
N LEU A 152 4.72 -17.39 -15.00
CA LEU A 152 3.64 -16.77 -15.76
C LEU A 152 3.42 -15.31 -15.33
N ILE A 153 3.46 -15.00 -14.03
CA ILE A 153 3.17 -13.66 -13.52
C ILE A 153 4.24 -12.63 -13.92
N THR A 154 5.46 -13.06 -14.28
CA THR A 154 6.49 -12.16 -14.82
C THR A 154 6.02 -11.41 -16.06
N ILE A 155 5.16 -12.01 -16.88
CA ILE A 155 4.56 -11.35 -18.06
C ILE A 155 3.69 -10.17 -17.59
N SER A 156 2.87 -10.40 -16.56
CA SER A 156 2.07 -9.34 -15.96
C SER A 156 2.93 -8.24 -15.35
N TRP A 157 4.09 -8.55 -14.74
CA TRP A 157 5.00 -7.54 -14.22
C TRP A 157 5.54 -6.61 -15.31
N VAL A 158 5.93 -7.17 -16.47
CA VAL A 158 6.40 -6.37 -17.61
C VAL A 158 5.30 -5.45 -18.13
N LEU A 159 4.07 -5.96 -18.27
CA LEU A 159 2.92 -5.15 -18.67
C LEU A 159 2.60 -4.08 -17.63
N ASN A 160 2.68 -4.41 -16.33
CA ASN A 160 2.40 -3.48 -15.24
C ASN A 160 3.41 -2.33 -15.17
N ALA A 161 4.65 -2.47 -15.64
CA ALA A 161 5.58 -1.35 -15.76
C ALA A 161 5.01 -0.21 -16.62
N TYR A 162 4.20 -0.55 -17.61
CA TYR A 162 3.51 0.44 -18.45
C TYR A 162 2.14 0.84 -17.89
N VAL A 163 1.30 -0.13 -17.52
CA VAL A 163 -0.08 0.08 -17.06
C VAL A 163 -0.14 0.88 -15.77
N PHE A 164 0.66 0.50 -14.78
CA PHE A 164 0.74 1.25 -13.52
C PHE A 164 1.12 2.71 -13.77
N ASN A 165 2.03 2.94 -14.73
CA ASN A 165 2.45 4.27 -15.13
C ASN A 165 1.31 5.08 -15.76
N THR A 166 0.54 4.51 -16.70
CA THR A 166 -0.58 5.21 -17.36
C THR A 166 -1.75 5.46 -16.41
N ASN A 167 -2.09 4.50 -15.58
CA ASN A 167 -3.15 4.64 -14.58
C ASN A 167 -2.82 5.73 -13.56
N MET A 168 -1.57 5.76 -13.05
CA MET A 168 -1.12 6.81 -12.14
C MET A 168 -1.10 8.19 -12.83
N LEU A 169 -0.74 8.27 -14.12
CA LEU A 169 -0.81 9.52 -14.87
C LEU A 169 -2.24 10.07 -14.87
N LEU A 170 -3.25 9.25 -15.18
CA LEU A 170 -4.65 9.67 -15.17
C LEU A 170 -5.05 10.26 -13.81
N ASN A 171 -4.60 9.66 -12.71
CA ASN A 171 -4.84 10.17 -11.37
C ASN A 171 -4.12 11.51 -11.12
N GLU A 172 -2.85 11.63 -11.54
CA GLU A 172 -1.99 12.79 -11.33
C GLU A 172 -2.44 14.03 -12.11
N VAL A 173 -3.13 13.85 -13.23
CA VAL A 173 -3.66 14.93 -14.08
C VAL A 173 -5.17 15.15 -13.92
N GLY A 174 -5.79 14.49 -12.95
CA GLY A 174 -7.18 14.72 -12.58
C GLY A 174 -8.22 13.96 -13.43
N HIS A 175 -7.81 12.92 -14.17
CA HIS A 175 -8.71 12.02 -14.91
C HIS A 175 -9.02 10.72 -14.12
N SER A 176 -9.07 10.81 -12.79
CA SER A 176 -9.20 9.66 -11.87
C SER A 176 -10.46 8.80 -12.10
N ASN A 177 -11.55 9.37 -12.62
CA ASN A 177 -12.74 8.59 -12.99
C ASN A 177 -12.45 7.52 -14.02
N PHE A 178 -11.55 7.80 -14.98
CA PHE A 178 -11.21 6.84 -16.04
C PHE A 178 -10.23 5.79 -15.53
N ALA A 179 -9.29 6.19 -14.67
CA ALA A 179 -8.44 5.24 -13.96
C ALA A 179 -9.28 4.24 -13.15
N LEU A 180 -10.34 4.72 -12.47
CA LEU A 180 -11.28 3.85 -11.75
C LEU A 180 -12.04 2.91 -12.69
N ILE A 181 -12.55 3.39 -13.83
CA ILE A 181 -13.25 2.55 -14.81
C ILE A 181 -12.30 1.45 -15.32
N SER A 182 -11.06 1.79 -15.66
CA SER A 182 -10.04 0.82 -16.08
C SER A 182 -9.76 -0.22 -14.99
N SER A 183 -9.71 0.19 -13.72
CA SER A 183 -9.52 -0.71 -12.58
C SER A 183 -10.72 -1.66 -12.40
N ILE A 184 -11.96 -1.17 -12.57
CA ILE A 184 -13.17 -2.01 -12.53
C ILE A 184 -13.15 -3.06 -13.66
N LEU A 185 -12.85 -2.63 -14.89
CA LEU A 185 -12.76 -3.53 -16.03
C LEU A 185 -11.67 -4.58 -15.84
N SER A 186 -10.53 -4.18 -15.28
CA SER A 186 -9.43 -5.08 -14.93
C SER A 186 -9.87 -6.13 -13.91
N LEU A 187 -10.50 -5.72 -12.79
CA LEU A 187 -10.99 -6.63 -11.76
C LEU A 187 -12.03 -7.61 -12.30
N LEU A 188 -13.02 -7.15 -13.07
CA LEU A 188 -14.04 -8.00 -13.68
C LEU A 188 -13.42 -9.01 -14.66
N SER A 189 -12.45 -8.57 -15.46
CA SER A 189 -11.74 -9.45 -16.38
C SER A 189 -10.94 -10.52 -15.63
N ASN A 190 -10.22 -10.15 -14.57
CA ASN A 190 -9.49 -11.10 -13.73
C ASN A 190 -10.44 -12.15 -13.15
N ALA A 191 -11.51 -11.71 -12.48
CA ALA A 191 -12.50 -12.59 -11.89
C ALA A 191 -13.12 -13.55 -12.92
N SER A 192 -13.50 -13.04 -14.10
CA SER A 192 -14.12 -13.84 -15.16
C SER A 192 -13.16 -14.90 -15.72
N ILE A 193 -11.92 -14.51 -16.01
CA ILE A 193 -10.91 -15.44 -16.54
C ILE A 193 -10.54 -16.49 -15.50
N ASN A 194 -10.36 -16.10 -14.24
CA ASN A 194 -10.12 -17.04 -13.15
C ASN A 194 -11.31 -18.01 -12.98
N ALA A 195 -12.54 -17.53 -13.06
CA ALA A 195 -13.72 -18.40 -13.00
C ALA A 195 -13.74 -19.43 -14.15
N ILE A 196 -13.43 -19.03 -15.37
CA ILE A 196 -13.37 -19.92 -16.53
C ILE A 196 -12.29 -20.99 -16.34
N PHE A 197 -11.06 -20.59 -15.97
CA PHE A 197 -9.97 -21.54 -15.87
C PHE A 197 -10.04 -22.43 -14.63
N LEU A 198 -10.33 -21.85 -13.45
CA LEU A 198 -10.27 -22.58 -12.17
C LEU A 198 -11.52 -23.42 -11.91
N TYR A 199 -12.71 -22.86 -12.19
CA TYR A 199 -13.97 -23.57 -11.94
C TYR A 199 -14.53 -24.26 -13.20
N GLY A 200 -14.45 -23.61 -14.38
CA GLY A 200 -14.95 -24.17 -15.63
C GLY A 200 -14.06 -25.30 -16.15
N PHE A 201 -12.78 -24.99 -16.41
CA PHE A 201 -11.82 -25.97 -16.95
C PHE A 201 -11.07 -26.77 -15.86
N LYS A 202 -11.31 -26.49 -14.58
CA LYS A 202 -10.67 -27.15 -13.42
C LYS A 202 -9.13 -27.22 -13.54
N LYS A 203 -8.52 -26.12 -13.99
CA LYS A 203 -7.07 -26.02 -14.17
C LYS A 203 -6.36 -25.82 -12.82
N PRO A 204 -5.07 -26.16 -12.71
CA PRO A 204 -4.27 -25.90 -11.52
C PRO A 204 -4.21 -24.43 -11.12
N ALA A 205 -3.97 -24.15 -9.82
CA ALA A 205 -4.00 -22.80 -9.24
C ALA A 205 -3.12 -21.77 -9.97
N TYR A 206 -1.99 -22.17 -10.55
CA TYR A 206 -1.10 -21.24 -11.28
C TYR A 206 -1.73 -20.62 -12.54
N TYR A 207 -2.86 -21.15 -13.04
CA TYR A 207 -3.62 -20.53 -14.13
C TYR A 207 -4.25 -19.19 -13.73
N ALA A 208 -4.36 -18.87 -12.43
CA ALA A 208 -4.77 -17.54 -11.97
C ALA A 208 -3.83 -16.42 -12.50
N ALA A 209 -2.57 -16.73 -12.80
CA ALA A 209 -1.68 -15.78 -13.45
C ALA A 209 -2.17 -15.32 -14.83
N ILE A 210 -2.89 -16.17 -15.56
CA ILE A 210 -3.48 -15.81 -16.87
C ILE A 210 -4.57 -14.76 -16.68
N GLY A 211 -5.41 -14.89 -15.63
CA GLY A 211 -6.37 -13.87 -15.25
C GLY A 211 -5.70 -12.51 -15.00
N SER A 212 -4.60 -12.51 -14.25
CA SER A 212 -3.81 -11.31 -13.97
C SER A 212 -3.17 -10.70 -15.24
N ILE A 213 -2.67 -11.51 -16.18
CA ILE A 213 -2.12 -11.03 -17.46
C ILE A 213 -3.21 -10.37 -18.31
N ILE A 214 -4.35 -11.05 -18.49
CA ILE A 214 -5.45 -10.54 -19.32
C ILE A 214 -6.06 -9.28 -18.70
N SER A 215 -6.25 -9.25 -17.39
CA SER A 215 -6.76 -8.07 -16.69
C SER A 215 -5.83 -6.86 -16.84
N THR A 216 -4.52 -7.07 -16.81
CA THR A 216 -3.53 -6.03 -17.06
C THR A 216 -3.61 -5.52 -18.49
N LEU A 217 -3.79 -6.39 -19.49
CA LEU A 217 -4.00 -5.99 -20.89
C LEU A 217 -5.29 -5.18 -21.07
N VAL A 218 -6.39 -5.59 -20.44
CA VAL A 218 -7.68 -4.87 -20.47
C VAL A 218 -7.52 -3.47 -19.87
N CYS A 219 -6.82 -3.35 -18.73
CA CYS A 219 -6.51 -2.05 -18.13
C CYS A 219 -5.70 -1.17 -19.08
N THR A 220 -4.66 -1.75 -19.72
CA THR A 220 -3.83 -1.03 -20.71
C THR A 220 -4.66 -0.47 -21.85
N ILE A 221 -5.48 -1.31 -22.48
CA ILE A 221 -6.32 -0.94 -23.62
C ILE A 221 -7.31 0.15 -23.21
N SER A 222 -7.91 0.02 -22.01
CA SER A 222 -8.85 1.01 -21.49
C SER A 222 -8.19 2.37 -21.26
N ASP A 223 -7.05 2.43 -20.57
CA ASP A 223 -6.32 3.67 -20.28
C ASP A 223 -5.86 4.36 -21.58
N LEU A 224 -5.32 3.58 -22.52
CA LEU A 224 -4.87 4.11 -23.82
C LEU A 224 -6.03 4.62 -24.68
N SER A 225 -7.12 3.86 -24.74
CA SER A 225 -8.32 4.24 -25.50
C SER A 225 -8.92 5.54 -24.96
N PHE A 226 -8.92 5.70 -23.63
CA PHE A 226 -9.37 6.94 -23.00
C PHE A 226 -8.43 8.10 -23.37
N ALA A 227 -7.13 7.97 -23.12
CA ALA A 227 -6.16 9.03 -23.42
C ALA A 227 -6.19 9.43 -24.90
N PHE A 228 -6.30 8.44 -25.80
CA PHE A 228 -6.37 8.71 -27.24
C PHE A 228 -7.65 9.46 -27.66
N SER A 229 -8.80 9.08 -27.09
CA SER A 229 -10.12 9.60 -27.51
C SER A 229 -10.50 10.91 -26.83
N LYS A 230 -10.11 11.12 -25.56
CA LYS A 230 -10.58 12.22 -24.71
C LYS A 230 -9.51 13.26 -24.42
N ASP A 231 -8.24 12.86 -24.24
CA ASP A 231 -7.15 13.77 -23.94
C ASP A 231 -5.84 13.31 -24.59
N ARG A 232 -5.70 13.57 -25.88
CA ARG A 232 -4.48 13.21 -26.63
C ARG A 232 -3.21 13.86 -26.11
N LYS A 233 -3.32 14.93 -25.31
CA LYS A 233 -2.16 15.64 -24.76
C LYS A 233 -1.37 14.76 -23.79
N ILE A 234 -2.08 13.85 -23.08
CA ILE A 234 -1.48 12.91 -22.14
C ILE A 234 -1.31 11.51 -22.72
N PHE A 235 -1.65 11.29 -23.99
CA PHE A 235 -1.50 9.98 -24.62
C PHE A 235 -0.03 9.55 -24.64
N LEU A 236 0.27 8.46 -23.96
CA LEU A 236 1.59 7.85 -23.91
C LEU A 236 1.68 6.79 -25.02
N ASN A 237 2.40 7.11 -26.09
CA ASN A 237 2.57 6.17 -27.20
C ASN A 237 3.51 5.02 -26.79
N PRO A 238 3.08 3.75 -26.81
CA PRO A 238 3.92 2.61 -26.47
C PRO A 238 5.19 2.51 -27.36
N PHE A 239 5.10 2.95 -28.62
CA PHE A 239 6.20 2.93 -29.56
C PHE A 239 7.09 4.19 -29.49
N GLY A 240 6.68 5.19 -28.70
CA GLY A 240 7.37 6.45 -28.51
C GLY A 240 8.18 6.55 -27.21
N LEU A 241 8.43 5.45 -26.51
CA LEU A 241 9.07 5.46 -25.19
C LEU A 241 10.53 5.98 -25.22
N PHE A 242 11.18 6.00 -26.37
CA PHE A 242 12.52 6.56 -26.54
C PHE A 242 12.53 8.10 -26.75
N HIS A 243 11.36 8.73 -26.87
CA HIS A 243 11.28 10.19 -26.97
C HIS A 243 11.58 10.83 -25.60
N ILE A 244 12.86 11.06 -25.33
CA ILE A 244 13.38 11.58 -24.07
C ILE A 244 14.47 12.61 -24.39
N SER A 245 14.28 13.87 -23.95
CA SER A 245 15.31 14.90 -24.08
C SER A 245 16.33 14.80 -22.94
N ARG A 246 17.61 15.09 -23.26
CA ARG A 246 18.70 15.09 -22.27
C ARG A 246 18.43 15.96 -21.04
N PRO A 247 17.87 17.19 -21.13
CA PRO A 247 17.56 18.02 -19.97
C PRO A 247 16.58 17.36 -19.00
N ILE A 248 15.49 16.76 -19.51
CA ILE A 248 14.48 16.07 -18.70
C ILE A 248 15.09 14.82 -18.05
N ALA A 249 15.85 14.03 -18.82
CA ALA A 249 16.55 12.87 -18.28
C ALA A 249 17.49 13.27 -17.12
N LYS A 250 18.32 14.31 -17.31
CA LYS A 250 19.24 14.80 -16.27
C LYS A 250 18.50 15.23 -14.99
N GLN A 251 17.36 15.90 -15.13
CA GLN A 251 16.55 16.32 -13.95
C GLN A 251 16.01 15.13 -13.16
N ILE A 252 15.50 14.11 -13.85
CA ILE A 252 14.94 12.92 -13.17
C ILE A 252 16.06 12.08 -12.58
N PHE A 253 17.16 11.83 -13.31
CA PHE A 253 18.28 11.07 -12.81
C PHE A 253 18.96 11.72 -11.60
N LYS A 254 18.96 13.05 -11.49
CA LYS A 254 19.38 13.78 -10.28
C LYS A 254 18.55 13.38 -9.04
N ARG A 255 17.36 12.80 -9.22
CA ARG A 255 16.47 12.35 -8.13
C ARG A 255 16.61 10.87 -7.79
N ILE A 256 17.45 10.10 -8.51
CA ILE A 256 17.71 8.67 -8.20
C ILE A 256 18.11 8.45 -6.74
N PRO A 257 19.00 9.23 -6.11
CA PRO A 257 19.31 9.06 -4.70
C PRO A 257 18.08 9.16 -3.79
N SER A 258 17.15 10.07 -4.08
CA SER A 258 15.88 10.18 -3.34
C SER A 258 14.99 8.95 -3.55
N MET A 259 14.96 8.39 -4.76
CA MET A 259 14.20 7.16 -5.06
C MET A 259 14.79 5.97 -4.31
N LEU A 260 16.11 5.80 -4.32
CA LEU A 260 16.78 4.72 -3.60
C LEU A 260 16.55 4.81 -2.09
N LEU A 261 16.65 6.01 -1.49
CA LEU A 261 16.33 6.21 -0.09
C LEU A 261 14.88 5.88 0.25
N MET A 262 13.94 6.22 -0.63
CA MET A 262 12.53 5.90 -0.44
C MET A 262 12.29 4.39 -0.54
N ILE A 263 12.91 3.70 -1.50
CA ILE A 263 12.84 2.25 -1.63
C ILE A 263 13.42 1.57 -0.38
N THR A 264 14.56 2.04 0.12
CA THR A 264 15.16 1.54 1.36
C THR A 264 14.24 1.74 2.55
N ALA A 265 13.60 2.91 2.65
CA ALA A 265 12.62 3.19 3.70
C ALA A 265 11.42 2.23 3.65
N MET A 266 10.91 1.93 2.46
CA MET A 266 9.81 0.97 2.28
C MET A 266 10.24 -0.47 2.55
N GLY A 267 11.50 -0.84 2.31
CA GLY A 267 12.07 -2.15 2.59
C GLY A 267 12.09 -2.54 4.08
N THR A 268 11.81 -1.60 4.99
CA THR A 268 11.67 -1.90 6.43
C THR A 268 10.38 -2.67 6.77
N LEU A 269 9.37 -2.64 5.89
CA LEU A 269 8.06 -3.26 6.15
C LEU A 269 8.13 -4.79 6.33
N PRO A 270 8.80 -5.58 5.48
CA PRO A 270 8.95 -7.02 5.69
C PRO A 270 9.68 -7.39 6.98
N ILE A 271 10.69 -6.57 7.36
CA ILE A 271 11.46 -6.81 8.58
C ILE A 271 10.59 -6.62 9.83
N ARG A 272 9.64 -5.70 9.80
CA ARG A 272 8.64 -5.49 10.86
C ARG A 272 7.86 -6.77 11.16
N THR A 273 7.41 -7.47 10.11
CA THR A 273 6.67 -8.72 10.24
C THR A 273 7.49 -9.81 10.95
N LEU A 274 8.81 -9.89 10.68
CA LEU A 274 9.70 -10.84 11.34
C LEU A 274 9.84 -10.56 12.85
N ILE A 275 9.86 -9.28 13.26
CA ILE A 275 9.91 -8.93 14.68
C ILE A 275 8.62 -9.32 15.38
N TRP A 276 7.47 -9.04 14.76
CA TRP A 276 6.17 -9.48 15.29
C TRP A 276 6.08 -11.00 15.44
N ALA A 277 6.58 -11.77 14.44
CA ALA A 277 6.63 -13.22 14.51
C ALA A 277 7.46 -13.74 15.69
N ARG A 278 8.57 -13.09 15.98
CA ARG A 278 9.44 -13.46 17.11
C ARG A 278 8.89 -13.02 18.46
N SER A 279 8.18 -11.90 18.49
CA SER A 279 7.58 -11.38 19.74
C SER A 279 6.32 -12.15 20.14
N PHE A 280 5.56 -12.62 19.16
CA PHE A 280 4.34 -13.40 19.34
C PHE A 280 4.40 -14.67 18.48
N PRO A 281 5.21 -15.68 18.89
CA PRO A 281 5.39 -16.92 18.14
C PRO A 281 4.10 -17.74 18.08
N GLU A 282 4.15 -18.87 17.38
CA GLU A 282 3.03 -19.80 17.30
C GLU A 282 2.55 -20.22 18.70
N ASN A 283 1.24 -20.31 18.86
CA ASN A 283 0.59 -20.70 20.11
C ASN A 283 0.88 -19.79 21.32
N SER A 284 1.32 -18.54 21.08
CA SER A 284 1.61 -17.58 22.16
C SER A 284 0.39 -16.77 22.62
N ILE A 285 -0.71 -16.82 21.87
CA ILE A 285 -1.93 -16.07 22.19
C ILE A 285 -2.96 -17.00 22.81
N GLY A 286 -3.32 -16.73 24.06
CA GLY A 286 -4.15 -17.60 24.85
C GLY A 286 -3.40 -18.83 25.35
N LYS A 287 -4.06 -19.96 25.36
CA LYS A 287 -3.48 -21.24 25.76
C LYS A 287 -2.93 -22.01 24.55
N LYS A 288 -1.93 -22.85 24.76
CA LYS A 288 -1.23 -23.58 23.70
C LYS A 288 -2.20 -24.39 22.81
N TRP A 289 -3.22 -25.01 23.40
CA TRP A 289 -4.19 -25.80 22.66
C TRP A 289 -5.11 -24.99 21.72
N MET A 290 -5.18 -23.68 21.89
CA MET A 290 -5.99 -22.79 21.00
C MET A 290 -5.39 -22.66 19.61
N GLY A 291 -4.09 -22.91 19.45
CA GLY A 291 -3.42 -22.86 18.15
C GLY A 291 -3.40 -21.45 17.51
N ILE A 292 -3.45 -20.38 18.33
CA ILE A 292 -3.52 -18.99 17.85
C ILE A 292 -2.12 -18.38 17.82
N SER A 293 -1.71 -17.86 16.67
CA SER A 293 -0.45 -17.13 16.52
C SER A 293 -0.68 -15.64 16.29
N GLY A 294 0.26 -14.82 16.77
CA GLY A 294 0.20 -13.37 16.57
C GLY A 294 0.27 -12.98 15.10
N ILE A 295 1.02 -13.70 14.29
CA ILE A 295 1.15 -13.47 12.85
C ILE A 295 -0.17 -13.70 12.11
N THR A 296 -0.93 -14.72 12.47
CA THR A 296 -2.24 -14.99 11.86
C THR A 296 -3.20 -13.81 12.09
N ILE A 297 -3.24 -13.31 13.33
CA ILE A 297 -4.07 -12.13 13.65
C ILE A 297 -3.59 -10.91 12.91
N LEU A 298 -2.29 -10.60 12.98
CA LEU A 298 -1.72 -9.40 12.34
C LEU A 298 -1.80 -9.45 10.82
N GLY A 299 -1.71 -10.63 10.20
CA GLY A 299 -1.89 -10.77 8.75
C GLY A 299 -3.29 -10.34 8.28
N LEU A 300 -4.33 -10.71 9.04
CA LEU A 300 -5.70 -10.26 8.78
C LEU A 300 -5.87 -8.75 9.07
N VAL A 301 -5.31 -8.27 10.18
CA VAL A 301 -5.35 -6.86 10.56
C VAL A 301 -4.66 -5.97 9.51
N GLU A 302 -3.48 -6.36 9.03
CA GLU A 302 -2.72 -5.62 8.00
C GLU A 302 -3.46 -5.62 6.64
N SER A 303 -4.14 -6.72 6.30
CA SER A 303 -4.96 -6.79 5.08
C SER A 303 -6.12 -5.79 5.13
N LEU A 304 -6.81 -5.66 6.27
CA LEU A 304 -7.86 -4.66 6.46
C LEU A 304 -7.30 -3.24 6.59
N SER A 305 -6.14 -3.09 7.21
CA SER A 305 -5.42 -1.82 7.32
C SER A 305 -5.03 -1.27 5.94
N SER A 306 -4.68 -2.13 4.98
CA SER A 306 -4.39 -1.70 3.61
C SER A 306 -5.60 -1.07 2.92
N ILE A 307 -6.81 -1.60 3.14
CA ILE A 307 -8.07 -1.01 2.66
C ILE A 307 -8.33 0.33 3.35
N ALA A 308 -8.17 0.40 4.68
CA ALA A 308 -8.34 1.63 5.43
C ALA A 308 -7.38 2.73 4.99
N SER A 309 -6.15 2.36 4.60
CA SER A 309 -5.12 3.29 4.14
C SER A 309 -5.24 3.72 2.66
N ALA A 310 -6.28 3.29 1.92
CA ALA A 310 -6.48 3.65 0.52
C ALA A 310 -6.48 5.17 0.24
N VAL A 311 -6.90 5.99 1.23
CA VAL A 311 -6.81 7.45 1.15
C VAL A 311 -5.37 7.94 1.02
N THR A 312 -4.41 7.25 1.65
CA THR A 312 -2.99 7.66 1.63
C THR A 312 -2.38 7.58 0.23
N SER A 313 -2.82 6.63 -0.59
CA SER A 313 -2.42 6.52 -2.00
C SER A 313 -2.91 7.71 -2.82
N ALA A 314 -4.10 8.24 -2.51
CA ALA A 314 -4.64 9.42 -3.18
C ALA A 314 -3.86 10.72 -2.85
N CYS A 315 -3.17 10.78 -1.70
CA CYS A 315 -2.48 12.00 -1.27
C CYS A 315 -1.45 12.49 -2.30
N SER A 316 -0.65 11.59 -2.86
CA SER A 316 0.40 11.97 -3.83
C SER A 316 -0.19 12.48 -5.14
N SER A 317 -1.20 11.81 -5.69
CA SER A 317 -1.87 12.20 -6.93
C SER A 317 -2.64 13.52 -6.80
N ASN A 318 -3.36 13.71 -5.70
CA ASN A 318 -4.08 14.95 -5.43
C ASN A 318 -3.12 16.13 -5.23
N VAL A 319 -2.01 15.94 -4.51
CA VAL A 319 -1.00 16.99 -4.35
C VAL A 319 -0.34 17.31 -5.70
N SER A 320 -0.12 16.31 -6.56
CA SER A 320 0.35 16.56 -7.94
C SER A 320 -0.64 17.44 -8.72
N TYR A 321 -1.91 17.09 -8.70
CA TYR A 321 -2.95 17.78 -9.44
C TYR A 321 -3.24 19.19 -8.90
N PHE A 322 -3.50 19.34 -7.59
CA PHE A 322 -3.95 20.61 -7.01
C PHE A 322 -2.82 21.55 -6.62
N VAL A 323 -1.67 21.03 -6.20
CA VAL A 323 -0.57 21.84 -5.66
C VAL A 323 0.58 21.96 -6.65
N ALA A 324 1.12 20.82 -7.16
CA ALA A 324 2.28 20.88 -8.05
C ALA A 324 1.95 21.60 -9.37
N SER A 325 0.72 21.44 -9.90
CA SER A 325 0.28 22.17 -11.10
C SER A 325 0.34 23.69 -10.90
N LYS A 326 -0.08 24.19 -9.73
CA LYS A 326 -0.04 25.61 -9.37
C LYS A 326 1.40 26.11 -9.14
N LEU A 327 2.26 25.28 -8.57
CA LEU A 327 3.68 25.62 -8.47
C LEU A 327 4.33 25.76 -9.86
N GLY A 328 3.92 24.92 -10.82
CA GLY A 328 4.39 24.99 -12.21
C GLY A 328 4.04 26.31 -12.91
N THR A 329 2.90 26.91 -12.58
CA THR A 329 2.43 28.22 -13.12
C THR A 329 2.88 29.42 -12.28
N ASN A 330 3.67 29.22 -11.20
CA ASN A 330 4.07 30.24 -10.22
C ASN A 330 2.92 30.83 -9.40
N GLU A 331 1.78 30.14 -9.30
CA GLU A 331 0.63 30.52 -8.49
C GLU A 331 0.80 30.04 -7.03
N TYR A 332 1.82 30.58 -6.34
CA TYR A 332 2.24 30.11 -5.02
C TYR A 332 1.18 30.25 -3.93
N GLU A 333 0.35 31.29 -3.97
CA GLU A 333 -0.74 31.52 -3.00
C GLU A 333 -1.85 30.47 -3.16
N GLU A 334 -2.26 30.18 -4.40
CA GLU A 334 -3.24 29.12 -4.67
C GLU A 334 -2.69 27.75 -4.32
N ALA A 335 -1.40 27.48 -4.62
CA ALA A 335 -0.74 26.24 -4.21
C ALA A 335 -0.77 26.07 -2.68
N GLU A 336 -0.51 27.14 -1.92
CA GLU A 336 -0.55 27.13 -0.45
C GLU A 336 -1.96 26.89 0.08
N LYS A 337 -2.96 27.55 -0.48
CA LYS A 337 -4.37 27.37 -0.14
C LYS A 337 -4.79 25.91 -0.33
N HIS A 338 -4.48 25.31 -1.49
CA HIS A 338 -4.75 23.90 -1.75
C HIS A 338 -3.96 22.97 -0.82
N ALA A 339 -2.70 23.30 -0.49
CA ALA A 339 -1.88 22.49 0.42
C ALA A 339 -2.49 22.38 1.81
N TYR A 340 -2.97 23.49 2.39
CA TYR A 340 -3.65 23.45 3.68
C TYR A 340 -5.00 22.74 3.61
N ALA A 341 -5.80 23.02 2.57
CA ALA A 341 -7.10 22.41 2.41
C ALA A 341 -7.03 20.88 2.21
N LEU A 342 -6.03 20.39 1.48
CA LEU A 342 -5.83 18.94 1.28
C LEU A 342 -5.46 18.20 2.57
N LYS A 343 -4.71 18.82 3.48
CA LYS A 343 -4.40 18.18 4.78
C LYS A 343 -5.68 17.82 5.54
N GLY A 344 -6.57 18.80 5.73
CA GLY A 344 -7.83 18.57 6.44
C GLY A 344 -8.80 17.68 5.66
N PHE A 345 -8.88 17.86 4.32
CA PHE A 345 -9.76 17.06 3.47
C PHE A 345 -9.37 15.57 3.46
N HIS A 346 -8.10 15.23 3.28
CA HIS A 346 -7.65 13.84 3.32
C HIS A 346 -7.85 13.22 4.71
N THR A 347 -7.60 14.00 5.78
CA THR A 347 -7.85 13.55 7.15
C THR A 347 -9.34 13.25 7.38
N LEU A 348 -10.24 14.09 6.85
CA LEU A 348 -11.68 13.84 6.90
C LEU A 348 -12.06 12.57 6.13
N CYS A 349 -11.51 12.38 4.92
CA CYS A 349 -11.71 11.13 4.17
C CYS A 349 -11.19 9.91 4.94
N GLY A 350 -10.05 10.04 5.63
CA GLY A 350 -9.52 9.01 6.51
C GLY A 350 -10.45 8.70 7.68
N ILE A 351 -11.05 9.69 8.31
CA ILE A 351 -12.05 9.51 9.38
C ILE A 351 -13.29 8.78 8.84
N ILE A 352 -13.82 9.21 7.70
CA ILE A 352 -14.99 8.58 7.09
C ILE A 352 -14.72 7.10 6.79
N LEU A 353 -13.56 6.82 6.17
CA LEU A 353 -13.20 5.44 5.85
C LEU A 353 -12.96 4.62 7.12
N SER A 354 -12.35 5.18 8.16
CA SER A 354 -12.19 4.52 9.46
C SER A 354 -13.52 4.14 10.09
N VAL A 355 -14.53 5.03 10.04
CA VAL A 355 -15.87 4.73 10.53
C VAL A 355 -16.54 3.59 9.74
N LEU A 356 -16.39 3.60 8.41
CA LEU A 356 -16.90 2.51 7.57
C LEU A 356 -16.20 1.17 7.89
N MET A 357 -14.90 1.22 8.16
CA MET A 357 -14.12 0.02 8.53
C MET A 357 -14.58 -0.61 9.86
N ILE A 358 -15.16 0.14 10.78
CA ILE A 358 -15.75 -0.43 12.01
C ILE A 358 -16.78 -1.51 11.64
N GLY A 359 -17.73 -1.19 10.77
CA GLY A 359 -18.76 -2.13 10.33
C GLY A 359 -18.18 -3.37 9.64
N ILE A 360 -17.18 -3.18 8.77
CA ILE A 360 -16.50 -4.26 8.04
C ILE A 360 -15.74 -5.17 9.02
N VAL A 361 -14.98 -4.60 9.94
CA VAL A 361 -14.22 -5.34 10.95
C VAL A 361 -15.15 -6.17 11.85
N TYR A 362 -16.25 -5.59 12.32
CA TYR A 362 -17.25 -6.34 13.10
C TYR A 362 -17.86 -7.47 12.27
N SER A 363 -18.28 -7.23 11.04
CA SER A 363 -18.86 -8.25 10.17
C SER A 363 -17.90 -9.43 9.96
N ILE A 364 -16.62 -9.16 9.74
CA ILE A 364 -15.59 -10.18 9.57
C ILE A 364 -15.31 -10.94 10.88
N ALA A 365 -15.21 -10.21 12.01
CA ALA A 365 -14.91 -10.81 13.32
C ALA A 365 -15.97 -11.82 13.79
N TYR A 366 -17.23 -11.61 13.40
CA TYR A 366 -18.35 -12.49 13.75
C TYR A 366 -18.71 -13.48 12.64
N SER A 367 -18.06 -13.40 11.49
CA SER A 367 -18.26 -14.38 10.41
C SER A 367 -17.49 -15.69 10.69
N SER A 368 -17.92 -16.76 10.04
CA SER A 368 -17.19 -18.03 10.06
C SER A 368 -15.89 -18.01 9.25
N LEU A 369 -15.67 -16.97 8.42
CA LEU A 369 -14.53 -16.84 7.52
C LEU A 369 -13.16 -16.84 8.23
N THR A 370 -13.09 -16.25 9.43
CA THR A 370 -11.84 -16.14 10.18
C THR A 370 -11.65 -17.23 11.21
N SER A 371 -12.68 -18.00 11.53
CA SER A 371 -12.70 -18.96 12.64
C SER A 371 -12.61 -20.43 12.24
N GLY A 372 -12.69 -20.75 10.94
CA GLY A 372 -12.64 -22.14 10.46
C GLY A 372 -11.32 -22.85 10.78
N GLY A 373 -10.20 -22.19 10.52
CA GLY A 373 -8.88 -22.72 10.82
C GLY A 373 -8.63 -22.94 12.32
N ILE A 374 -9.19 -22.08 13.18
CA ILE A 374 -9.07 -22.20 14.64
C ILE A 374 -9.83 -23.44 15.13
N SER A 375 -11.05 -23.68 14.61
CA SER A 375 -11.81 -24.87 14.93
C SER A 375 -11.01 -26.14 14.65
N GLN A 376 -10.41 -26.21 13.46
CA GLN A 376 -9.59 -27.34 13.04
C GLN A 376 -8.32 -27.50 13.89
N ASN A 377 -7.66 -26.43 14.25
CA ASN A 377 -6.47 -26.48 15.11
C ASN A 377 -6.81 -27.03 16.50
N VAL A 378 -7.91 -26.56 17.10
CA VAL A 378 -8.39 -27.04 18.41
C VAL A 378 -8.78 -28.52 18.33
N GLU A 379 -9.56 -28.92 17.34
CA GLU A 379 -9.93 -30.31 17.12
C GLU A 379 -8.71 -31.21 16.96
N ASN A 380 -7.75 -30.82 16.13
CA ASN A 380 -6.53 -31.57 15.89
C ASN A 380 -5.72 -31.72 17.19
N TYR A 381 -5.62 -30.66 18.00
CA TYR A 381 -4.92 -30.72 19.29
C TYR A 381 -5.52 -31.74 20.25
N PHE A 382 -6.85 -31.74 20.41
CA PHE A 382 -7.55 -32.64 21.33
C PHE A 382 -7.70 -34.08 20.80
N LYS A 383 -7.61 -34.27 19.48
CA LYS A 383 -7.60 -35.60 18.85
C LYS A 383 -6.23 -36.27 18.79
N ASP A 384 -5.15 -35.47 18.94
CA ASP A 384 -3.78 -35.99 18.89
C ASP A 384 -3.40 -36.67 20.21
N LYS A 385 -3.11 -37.97 20.15
CA LYS A 385 -2.69 -38.78 21.28
C LYS A 385 -1.42 -38.27 21.97
N ASN A 386 -0.54 -37.58 21.24
CA ASN A 386 0.68 -37.02 21.80
C ASN A 386 0.42 -35.87 22.80
N ASN A 387 -0.77 -35.27 22.76
CA ASN A 387 -1.15 -34.18 23.65
C ASN A 387 -1.91 -34.65 24.90
N LEU A 388 -2.22 -35.94 25.05
CA LEU A 388 -3.05 -36.48 26.14
C LEU A 388 -2.52 -36.13 27.54
N ASP A 389 -1.22 -36.22 27.77
CA ASP A 389 -0.62 -35.89 29.07
C ASP A 389 -0.76 -34.39 29.39
N ALA A 390 -0.59 -33.54 28.39
CA ALA A 390 -0.79 -32.10 28.54
C ALA A 390 -2.26 -31.75 28.80
N ILE A 391 -3.18 -32.39 28.08
CA ILE A 391 -4.62 -32.23 28.26
C ILE A 391 -5.06 -32.68 29.64
N ASN A 392 -4.63 -33.85 30.08
CA ASN A 392 -4.97 -34.39 31.40
C ASN A 392 -4.44 -33.50 32.53
N LYS A 393 -3.25 -32.97 32.40
CA LYS A 393 -2.67 -32.04 33.37
C LYS A 393 -3.41 -30.70 33.41
N GLU A 394 -3.85 -30.18 32.28
CA GLU A 394 -4.51 -28.87 32.18
C GLU A 394 -5.99 -28.92 32.61
N PHE A 395 -6.68 -30.01 32.28
CA PHE A 395 -8.12 -30.14 32.47
C PHE A 395 -8.51 -31.21 33.53
N SER A 396 -7.56 -31.73 34.31
CA SER A 396 -7.80 -32.72 35.38
C SER A 396 -8.51 -33.99 34.89
N ASN A 397 -7.97 -34.62 33.85
CA ASN A 397 -8.51 -35.83 33.20
C ASN A 397 -9.93 -35.63 32.62
N PRO A 398 -10.11 -34.78 31.63
CA PRO A 398 -11.41 -34.49 31.07
C PRO A 398 -11.91 -35.66 30.23
N GLU A 399 -13.22 -35.86 30.19
CA GLU A 399 -13.86 -36.71 29.18
C GLU A 399 -13.87 -35.92 27.85
N ILE A 400 -13.02 -36.36 26.90
CA ILE A 400 -12.88 -35.70 25.59
C ILE A 400 -14.03 -36.17 24.69
N ASN A 401 -15.19 -35.56 24.86
CA ASN A 401 -16.35 -35.76 24.01
C ASN A 401 -16.55 -34.55 23.07
N GLU A 402 -17.49 -34.67 22.14
CA GLU A 402 -17.76 -33.65 21.14
C GLU A 402 -18.19 -32.30 21.75
N SER A 403 -18.97 -32.34 22.84
CA SER A 403 -19.41 -31.14 23.56
C SER A 403 -18.26 -30.43 24.26
N PHE A 404 -17.29 -31.18 24.81
CA PHE A 404 -16.07 -30.62 25.40
C PHE A 404 -15.24 -29.89 24.32
N ILE A 405 -14.99 -30.55 23.19
CA ILE A 405 -14.23 -29.96 22.06
C ILE A 405 -14.93 -28.69 21.55
N GLN A 406 -16.26 -28.73 21.36
CA GLN A 406 -17.03 -27.58 20.91
C GLN A 406 -16.96 -26.40 21.88
N THR A 407 -16.96 -26.66 23.17
CA THR A 407 -16.79 -25.62 24.19
C THR A 407 -15.40 -24.97 24.09
N ARG A 408 -14.35 -25.76 23.88
CA ARG A 408 -12.97 -25.25 23.70
C ARG A 408 -12.81 -24.49 22.40
N ILE A 409 -13.45 -24.92 21.30
CA ILE A 409 -13.49 -24.19 20.05
C ILE A 409 -14.13 -22.80 20.27
N ASN A 410 -15.23 -22.71 20.98
CA ASN A 410 -15.89 -21.45 21.25
C ASN A 410 -15.02 -20.50 22.10
N GLU A 411 -14.31 -21.04 23.09
CA GLU A 411 -13.33 -20.31 23.91
C GLU A 411 -12.18 -19.76 23.04
N ALA A 412 -11.59 -20.59 22.17
CA ALA A 412 -10.53 -20.18 21.27
C ALA A 412 -10.99 -19.11 20.27
N LYS A 413 -12.20 -19.28 19.71
CA LYS A 413 -12.82 -18.27 18.83
C LYS A 413 -13.01 -16.92 19.52
N LEU A 414 -13.41 -16.92 20.79
CA LEU A 414 -13.57 -15.71 21.58
C LEU A 414 -12.23 -14.98 21.79
N VAL A 415 -11.18 -15.73 22.17
CA VAL A 415 -9.83 -15.18 22.36
C VAL A 415 -9.29 -14.60 21.05
N PHE A 416 -9.42 -15.32 19.95
CA PHE A 416 -9.02 -14.84 18.63
C PHE A 416 -9.76 -13.57 18.24
N ARG A 417 -11.10 -13.58 18.33
CA ARG A 417 -11.95 -12.44 17.98
C ARG A 417 -11.60 -11.19 18.77
N ASN A 418 -11.39 -11.31 20.08
CA ASN A 418 -11.05 -10.18 20.93
C ASN A 418 -9.69 -9.58 20.54
N ASN A 419 -8.67 -10.43 20.35
CA ASN A 419 -7.35 -9.95 19.91
C ASN A 419 -7.40 -9.32 18.53
N PHE A 420 -8.17 -9.89 17.60
CA PHE A 420 -8.38 -9.34 16.27
C PHE A 420 -9.08 -7.97 16.32
N LEU A 421 -10.21 -7.86 17.03
CA LEU A 421 -10.98 -6.60 17.15
C LEU A 421 -10.13 -5.47 17.77
N TYR A 422 -9.46 -5.76 18.90
CA TYR A 422 -8.63 -4.76 19.56
C TYR A 422 -7.41 -4.37 18.74
N SER A 423 -6.83 -5.28 17.96
CA SER A 423 -5.75 -4.93 17.04
C SER A 423 -6.24 -4.08 15.87
N CYS A 424 -7.43 -4.37 15.33
CA CYS A 424 -8.04 -3.54 14.27
C CYS A 424 -8.36 -2.12 14.74
N PHE A 425 -8.68 -1.92 16.02
CA PHE A 425 -8.91 -0.60 16.60
C PHE A 425 -7.71 0.33 16.37
N THR A 426 -6.51 -0.20 16.36
CA THR A 426 -5.27 0.56 16.10
C THR A 426 -5.34 1.32 14.77
N PHE A 427 -5.56 0.62 13.65
CA PHE A 427 -5.57 1.31 12.36
C PHE A 427 -6.79 2.21 12.18
N ILE A 428 -7.92 1.88 12.79
CA ILE A 428 -9.13 2.72 12.77
C ILE A 428 -8.84 4.08 13.40
N VAL A 429 -8.13 4.12 14.52
CA VAL A 429 -7.78 5.36 15.23
C VAL A 429 -6.64 6.11 14.53
N ILE A 430 -5.65 5.40 14.03
CA ILE A 430 -4.42 6.01 13.48
C ILE A 430 -4.57 6.44 12.01
N ASN A 431 -5.49 5.85 11.24
CA ASN A 431 -5.66 6.13 9.81
C ASN A 431 -5.80 7.63 9.47
N PRO A 432 -6.58 8.47 10.21
CA PRO A 432 -6.63 9.90 9.94
C PRO A 432 -5.26 10.59 10.06
N LEU A 433 -4.43 10.12 10.99
CA LEU A 433 -3.06 10.61 11.19
C LEU A 433 -2.18 10.24 9.98
N TRP A 434 -2.33 9.02 9.44
CA TRP A 434 -1.64 8.61 8.22
C TRP A 434 -2.00 9.51 7.04
N CYS A 435 -3.29 9.80 6.84
CA CYS A 435 -3.74 10.69 5.77
C CYS A 435 -3.11 12.08 5.88
N TRP A 436 -2.94 12.60 7.09
CA TRP A 436 -2.29 13.89 7.31
C TRP A 436 -0.81 13.84 6.93
N PHE A 437 -0.01 12.96 7.53
CA PHE A 437 1.44 12.98 7.30
C PHE A 437 1.83 12.53 5.88
N TYR A 438 1.07 11.62 5.24
CA TYR A 438 1.30 11.29 3.82
C TYR A 438 1.02 12.47 2.90
N THR A 439 0.03 13.30 3.22
CA THR A 439 -0.21 14.58 2.51
C THR A 439 0.98 15.52 2.69
N VAL A 440 1.48 15.68 3.92
CA VAL A 440 2.66 16.52 4.21
C VAL A 440 3.89 16.02 3.46
N ALA A 441 4.14 14.72 3.46
CA ALA A 441 5.24 14.11 2.72
C ALA A 441 5.12 14.38 1.21
N ALA A 442 3.91 14.30 0.65
CA ALA A 442 3.65 14.62 -0.75
C ALA A 442 3.87 16.10 -1.06
N LEU A 443 3.47 17.02 -0.16
CA LEU A 443 3.72 18.46 -0.30
C LEU A 443 5.21 18.80 -0.35
N ILE A 444 6.02 18.20 0.53
CA ILE A 444 7.49 18.38 0.51
C ILE A 444 8.07 17.94 -0.84
N ARG A 445 7.61 16.81 -1.38
CA ARG A 445 8.03 16.32 -2.70
C ARG A 445 7.58 17.25 -3.81
N ALA A 446 6.30 17.61 -3.85
CA ALA A 446 5.71 18.47 -4.87
C ALA A 446 6.42 19.83 -4.98
N GLY A 447 6.92 20.35 -3.87
CA GLY A 447 7.70 21.57 -3.79
C GLY A 447 9.18 21.42 -4.16
N GLY A 448 9.57 20.34 -4.83
CA GLY A 448 10.93 20.16 -5.36
C GLY A 448 11.97 19.68 -4.35
N LYS A 449 11.54 19.24 -3.15
CA LYS A 449 12.43 18.74 -2.09
C LYS A 449 12.27 17.22 -1.81
N PRO A 450 12.31 16.35 -2.86
CA PRO A 450 12.11 14.91 -2.67
C PRO A 450 13.18 14.28 -1.77
N MET A 451 14.43 14.79 -1.79
CA MET A 451 15.50 14.30 -0.94
C MET A 451 15.18 14.51 0.54
N ALA A 452 14.67 15.70 0.92
CA ALA A 452 14.24 15.97 2.28
C ALA A 452 13.11 15.02 2.72
N SER A 453 12.09 14.82 1.86
CA SER A 453 11.02 13.87 2.14
C SER A 453 11.52 12.44 2.31
N SER A 454 12.44 11.97 1.43
CA SER A 454 12.97 10.61 1.48
C SER A 454 13.84 10.37 2.72
N ILE A 455 14.72 11.33 3.08
CA ILE A 455 15.52 11.25 4.32
C ILE A 455 14.60 11.24 5.53
N THR A 456 13.60 12.12 5.58
CA THR A 456 12.64 12.18 6.68
C THR A 456 11.89 10.87 6.84
N THR A 457 11.44 10.27 5.73
CA THR A 457 10.77 8.95 5.74
C THR A 457 11.70 7.87 6.26
N LEU A 458 12.94 7.83 5.78
CA LEU A 458 13.92 6.82 6.21
C LEU A 458 14.24 6.94 7.71
N VAL A 459 14.53 8.16 8.18
CA VAL A 459 14.83 8.42 9.61
C VAL A 459 13.62 8.06 10.48
N ALA A 460 12.42 8.48 10.10
CA ALA A 460 11.20 8.15 10.84
C ALA A 460 10.95 6.63 10.89
N ASN A 461 11.22 5.91 9.78
CA ASN A 461 11.08 4.45 9.75
C ASN A 461 12.13 3.74 10.61
N ILE A 462 13.39 4.21 10.60
CA ILE A 462 14.46 3.66 11.47
C ILE A 462 14.09 3.86 12.95
N LEU A 463 13.64 5.04 13.33
CA LEU A 463 13.23 5.32 14.71
C LEU A 463 12.02 4.46 15.12
N SER A 464 11.02 4.33 14.23
CA SER A 464 9.87 3.45 14.44
C SER A 464 10.29 1.98 14.57
N PHE A 465 11.31 1.55 13.83
CA PHE A 465 11.85 0.21 13.89
C PHE A 465 12.58 -0.06 15.23
N ILE A 466 13.38 0.88 15.69
CA ILE A 466 14.01 0.82 17.02
C ILE A 466 12.95 0.72 18.11
N TRP A 467 11.87 1.51 18.00
CA TRP A 467 10.74 1.46 18.91
C TRP A 467 10.07 0.08 18.91
N LEU A 468 9.88 -0.53 17.74
CA LEU A 468 9.34 -1.89 17.62
C LEU A 468 10.23 -2.93 18.30
N ILE A 469 11.56 -2.81 18.16
CA ILE A 469 12.51 -3.69 18.85
C ILE A 469 12.35 -3.56 20.37
N ILE A 470 12.21 -2.35 20.90
CA ILE A 470 12.00 -2.11 22.32
C ILE A 470 10.68 -2.76 22.78
N ILE A 471 9.58 -2.55 22.04
CA ILE A 471 8.30 -3.18 22.37
C ILE A 471 8.43 -4.71 22.39
N GLY A 472 8.96 -5.32 21.31
CA GLY A 472 8.99 -6.77 21.15
C GLY A 472 9.96 -7.48 22.12
N PHE A 473 11.19 -6.96 22.22
CA PHE A 473 12.23 -7.67 22.97
C PHE A 473 12.44 -7.18 24.40
N VAL A 474 11.90 -6.01 24.76
CA VAL A 474 11.98 -5.52 26.14
C VAL A 474 10.61 -5.62 26.82
N PHE A 475 9.57 -5.01 26.28
CA PHE A 475 8.27 -4.94 26.96
C PHE A 475 7.53 -6.28 26.92
N VAL A 476 7.33 -6.86 25.74
CA VAL A 476 6.61 -8.14 25.57
C VAL A 476 7.37 -9.28 26.29
N LYS A 477 8.71 -9.30 26.17
CA LYS A 477 9.52 -10.35 26.79
C LYS A 477 9.48 -10.31 28.32
N ASN A 478 9.57 -9.10 28.92
CA ASN A 478 9.65 -8.96 30.38
C ASN A 478 8.27 -8.88 31.06
N TYR A 479 7.24 -8.43 30.34
CA TYR A 479 5.90 -8.21 30.87
C TYR A 479 4.81 -8.75 29.92
N PRO A 480 4.80 -10.06 29.59
CA PRO A 480 3.92 -10.64 28.56
C PRO A 480 2.42 -10.55 28.90
N LEU A 481 2.06 -10.51 30.18
CA LEU A 481 0.67 -10.38 30.61
C LEU A 481 0.13 -8.97 30.39
N THR A 482 0.97 -7.95 30.53
CA THR A 482 0.60 -6.54 30.35
C THR A 482 0.66 -6.15 28.88
N PHE A 483 1.78 -6.48 28.20
CA PHE A 483 2.00 -6.13 26.80
C PHE A 483 1.52 -7.27 25.88
N ASN A 484 0.20 -7.46 25.86
CA ASN A 484 -0.45 -8.38 24.92
C ASN A 484 -0.36 -7.86 23.47
N LEU A 485 -0.76 -8.70 22.50
CA LEU A 485 -0.67 -8.36 21.07
C LEU A 485 -1.37 -7.04 20.70
N PRO A 486 -2.65 -6.79 21.06
CA PRO A 486 -3.32 -5.55 20.70
C PRO A 486 -2.66 -4.29 21.28
N LEU A 487 -2.28 -4.32 22.55
CA LEU A 487 -1.62 -3.19 23.21
C LEU A 487 -0.25 -2.91 22.58
N SER A 488 0.54 -3.94 22.34
CA SER A 488 1.86 -3.81 21.72
C SER A 488 1.76 -3.24 20.31
N TYR A 489 0.77 -3.70 19.53
CA TYR A 489 0.50 -3.21 18.20
C TYR A 489 0.04 -1.75 18.21
N PHE A 490 -0.82 -1.36 19.14
CA PHE A 490 -1.26 0.02 19.33
C PHE A 490 -0.10 0.94 19.72
N LEU A 491 0.73 0.54 20.70
CA LEU A 491 1.91 1.31 21.12
C LEU A 491 2.92 1.51 19.99
N PHE A 492 3.08 0.54 19.12
CA PHE A 492 3.92 0.68 17.95
C PHE A 492 3.44 1.82 17.05
N TYR A 493 2.15 1.86 16.74
CA TYR A 493 1.59 2.89 15.86
C TYR A 493 1.39 4.25 16.53
N LEU A 494 1.40 4.35 17.85
CA LEU A 494 1.47 5.64 18.54
C LEU A 494 2.72 6.44 18.17
N PHE A 495 3.79 5.79 17.74
CA PHE A 495 4.98 6.45 17.23
C PHE A 495 4.69 7.32 15.99
N ASP A 496 3.61 7.09 15.28
CA ASP A 496 3.23 7.88 14.10
C ASP A 496 2.85 9.32 14.45
N PHE A 497 2.52 9.64 15.72
CA PHE A 497 2.43 11.02 16.20
C PHE A 497 3.79 11.72 16.15
N VAL A 498 4.86 11.03 16.55
CA VAL A 498 6.23 11.56 16.45
C VAL A 498 6.61 11.76 14.99
N ARG A 499 6.24 10.81 14.13
CA ARG A 499 6.44 10.90 12.68
C ARG A 499 5.74 12.12 12.10
N LEU A 500 4.48 12.38 12.47
CA LEU A 500 3.74 13.57 12.03
C LEU A 500 4.47 14.86 12.41
N ILE A 501 4.92 14.97 13.68
CA ILE A 501 5.65 16.15 14.16
C ILE A 501 6.92 16.38 13.35
N ILE A 502 7.68 15.32 13.07
CA ILE A 502 8.92 15.39 12.26
C ILE A 502 8.60 15.94 10.86
N PHE A 503 7.56 15.41 10.19
CA PHE A 503 7.17 15.85 8.85
C PHE A 503 6.67 17.31 8.83
N GLU A 504 5.90 17.75 9.81
CA GLU A 504 5.44 19.15 9.92
C GLU A 504 6.62 20.10 10.16
N ILE A 505 7.58 19.74 11.01
CA ILE A 505 8.81 20.54 11.22
C ILE A 505 9.59 20.68 9.90
N VAL A 506 9.73 19.58 9.15
CA VAL A 506 10.43 19.59 7.87
C VAL A 506 9.69 20.47 6.86
N LEU A 507 8.37 20.34 6.75
CA LEU A 507 7.56 21.18 5.86
C LEU A 507 7.70 22.67 6.20
N TYR A 508 7.71 23.02 7.50
CA TYR A 508 7.85 24.40 7.98
C TYR A 508 9.24 24.97 7.71
N LYS A 509 10.30 24.18 7.96
CA LYS A 509 11.70 24.65 7.82
C LYS A 509 12.18 24.76 6.38
N PHE A 510 11.66 23.90 5.47
CA PHE A 510 12.07 23.92 4.08
C PHE A 510 11.12 24.78 3.24
N ASN A 511 11.70 25.67 2.41
CA ASN A 511 10.91 26.37 1.40
C ASN A 511 10.46 25.37 0.34
N TRP A 512 9.25 24.83 0.53
CA TRP A 512 8.66 23.86 -0.39
C TRP A 512 7.94 24.50 -1.59
N LYS A 513 7.73 25.84 -1.59
CA LYS A 513 7.07 26.56 -2.67
C LYS A 513 8.05 26.86 -3.80
N GLN A 514 8.44 25.83 -4.57
CA GLN A 514 9.42 25.97 -5.64
C GLN A 514 8.88 25.46 -6.97
N ASN A 515 9.17 26.24 -8.03
CA ASN A 515 8.91 25.82 -9.41
C ASN A 515 10.18 25.20 -9.99
N ILE A 516 10.18 23.86 -10.15
CA ILE A 516 11.33 23.10 -10.69
C ILE A 516 11.43 23.18 -12.22
N THR A 517 10.39 23.70 -12.91
CA THR A 517 10.38 23.83 -14.37
C THR A 517 11.21 25.02 -14.85
N LEU A 518 11.56 25.95 -13.95
CA LEU A 518 12.43 27.10 -14.25
C LEU A 518 13.89 26.67 -14.43
N GLU A 519 14.36 25.65 -13.74
CA GLU A 519 15.74 25.13 -13.89
C GLU A 519 16.04 24.69 -15.34
N THR A 520 15.02 24.35 -16.12
CA THR A 520 15.17 23.99 -17.55
C THR A 520 15.33 25.19 -18.49
N GLN A 521 14.92 26.38 -18.05
CA GLN A 521 15.02 27.58 -18.86
C GLN A 521 16.39 28.26 -18.75
N THR A 522 16.96 28.31 -17.55
CA THR A 522 18.31 28.86 -17.30
C THR A 522 19.40 28.08 -18.03
N SER A 523 19.29 26.76 -18.12
CA SER A 523 20.25 25.94 -18.89
C SER A 523 20.17 26.11 -20.42
N LYS A 524 19.07 26.64 -20.94
CA LYS A 524 18.96 27.02 -22.38
C LYS A 524 19.59 28.38 -22.70
N THR A 525 19.51 29.32 -21.75
CA THR A 525 20.07 30.67 -21.94
C THR A 525 21.59 30.66 -21.84
N GLU A 526 22.17 29.82 -20.97
CA GLU A 526 23.65 29.68 -20.90
C GLU A 526 24.26 29.02 -22.13
N ASN A 527 23.52 28.11 -22.82
CA ASN A 527 24.01 27.49 -24.07
C ASN A 527 23.82 28.34 -25.32
N THR A 528 23.05 29.43 -25.26
CA THR A 528 22.86 30.35 -26.40
C THR A 528 23.76 31.59 -26.33
N THR A 529 24.45 31.82 -25.20
CA THR A 529 25.43 32.92 -25.02
C THR A 529 26.89 32.48 -25.29
N ASN A 530 27.12 31.19 -25.60
CA ASN A 530 28.44 30.62 -25.91
C ASN A 530 28.54 30.07 -27.35
N VAL A 531 27.86 30.71 -28.33
CA VAL A 531 28.04 30.45 -29.75
C VAL A 531 28.49 31.73 -30.42
#